data_d7a92851d424ecf43ae2aedad538d72b
#
_entry.id   d7a92851d424ecf43ae2aedad538d72b
#
_cell.length_a   1.000
_cell.length_b   1.000
_cell.length_c   1.000
_cell.angle_alpha   90.00
_cell.angle_beta   90.00
_cell.angle_gamma   90.00
#
_symmetry.space_group_name_H-M   'P 1'
#
loop_
_entity.id
_entity.type
_entity.pdbx_description
1 polymer ?
#
loop_
_entity_poly.entity_id
_entity_poly.type
_entity_poly.pdbx_seq_one_letter_code
_entity_poly.pdbx_strand_id
1 'polypeptide(L)'
;MSKQGKNLSLAVLIISLCSFFMISPQIYRHALIVSNDWVFHMNRFYETAMQIKNGTFNYFQSIYGFEQSGRVINALYGTDFAYLSGFLLLILKNWFRFQLVSNFLCYFAAGMSMYFLSRYCKLEQKVAVGTAILYMGTPTIFFYSLAQNFSGWGAAFLPLVFIPAVRMVNNKEKPIQPAILGGIISVILSVHMFSTLLAVVALFPFFLVGFIRCNKKVAMIKDALFAVLITIGLSFNTFAAFFDLSKDTLISPYPVTDLLSNSTSLSFGAISWTNFGLILSIIFIFQLVNTCLNFSRISLLEKVVNIVGLLFLFVSSKYFPWNDLGNHFAFIQKMQFPQRLGCIACILLLLGWSFTIQTVILALKKNTMFTLIPILLTFSLLNLTGGHQLIMNTANIWNSDAPLSKDTNAAQTLETNATKIRQKFGGNSDLSEALKIHKKPMADYLPTYATKIENPYKLYNNEVLNNKISLKKKIDKQGRIHLIFASENTEKVTLPVIIYINTTIDVNGKSKNEIQYSLTPIGALEISPKVGKNEVVIGYQPNILFRMSFVIRILTFIIIISFYSIKYRIFYQTEKISSILKK
;
A
#
# COMPACT_ATOMS: atom_id res chain seq x y z
N MET A 1 11.27 33.15 10.51
CA MET A 1 11.47 31.88 9.77
C MET A 1 12.73 31.98 8.95
N SER A 2 13.59 30.97 9.01
CA SER A 2 14.77 30.88 8.11
C SER A 2 14.33 30.78 6.65
N LYS A 3 15.23 31.14 5.69
CA LYS A 3 14.96 30.98 4.24
C LYS A 3 14.55 29.54 3.90
N GLN A 4 15.13 28.57 4.58
CA GLN A 4 14.83 27.15 4.42
C GLN A 4 13.42 26.81 4.91
N GLY A 5 12.97 27.38 6.03
CA GLY A 5 11.61 27.23 6.54
C GLY A 5 10.57 27.84 5.61
N LYS A 6 10.83 29.03 5.04
CA LYS A 6 9.92 29.67 4.06
C LYS A 6 9.76 28.80 2.80
N ASN A 7 10.87 28.21 2.33
CA ASN A 7 10.85 27.33 1.16
C ASN A 7 10.03 26.06 1.40
N LEU A 8 10.16 25.43 2.56
CA LEU A 8 9.38 24.24 2.92
C LEU A 8 7.89 24.59 3.03
N SER A 9 7.52 25.68 3.72
CA SER A 9 6.13 26.11 3.85
C SER A 9 5.48 26.36 2.48
N LEU A 10 6.21 26.99 1.55
CA LEU A 10 5.72 27.20 0.17
C LEU A 10 5.52 25.87 -0.58
N ALA A 11 6.44 24.91 -0.44
CA ALA A 11 6.28 23.59 -1.06
C ALA A 11 5.06 22.85 -0.49
N VAL A 12 4.89 22.84 0.83
CA VAL A 12 3.72 22.26 1.50
C VAL A 12 2.43 22.89 0.97
N LEU A 13 2.37 24.22 0.85
CA LEU A 13 1.20 24.91 0.34
C LEU A 13 0.88 24.49 -1.11
N ILE A 14 1.87 24.50 -2.01
CA ILE A 14 1.66 24.18 -3.43
C ILE A 14 1.24 22.71 -3.57
N ILE A 15 1.93 21.79 -2.90
CA ILE A 15 1.60 20.35 -2.95
C ILE A 15 0.19 20.11 -2.36
N SER A 16 -0.20 20.81 -1.29
CA SER A 16 -1.55 20.74 -0.74
C SER A 16 -2.61 21.23 -1.73
N LEU A 17 -2.35 22.35 -2.43
CA LEU A 17 -3.26 22.87 -3.46
C LEU A 17 -3.41 21.89 -4.64
N CYS A 18 -2.30 21.27 -5.09
CA CYS A 18 -2.35 20.23 -6.13
C CYS A 18 -3.09 18.98 -5.64
N SER A 19 -2.92 18.58 -4.38
CA SER A 19 -3.67 17.46 -3.79
C SER A 19 -5.16 17.77 -3.71
N PHE A 20 -5.52 19.00 -3.34
CA PHE A 20 -6.90 19.47 -3.33
C PHE A 20 -7.48 19.50 -4.76
N PHE A 21 -6.71 19.97 -5.73
CA PHE A 21 -7.11 19.93 -7.15
C PHE A 21 -7.46 18.51 -7.58
N MET A 22 -6.64 17.49 -7.22
CA MET A 22 -6.89 16.10 -7.61
C MET A 22 -8.19 15.53 -7.01
N ILE A 23 -8.61 15.95 -5.82
CA ILE A 23 -9.86 15.49 -5.21
C ILE A 23 -11.07 16.36 -5.54
N SER A 24 -10.86 17.52 -6.18
CA SER A 24 -11.94 18.49 -6.49
C SER A 24 -13.08 17.91 -7.34
N PRO A 25 -12.87 16.96 -8.29
CA PRO A 25 -13.97 16.32 -9.00
C PRO A 25 -14.97 15.61 -8.07
N GLN A 26 -14.46 14.90 -7.06
CA GLN A 26 -15.32 14.21 -6.09
C GLN A 26 -16.06 15.20 -5.19
N ILE A 27 -15.41 16.30 -4.81
CA ILE A 27 -16.04 17.38 -4.03
C ILE A 27 -17.15 18.04 -4.86
N TYR A 28 -16.84 18.46 -6.09
CA TYR A 28 -17.78 19.13 -6.98
C TYR A 28 -19.01 18.27 -7.31
N ARG A 29 -18.80 16.98 -7.58
CA ARG A 29 -19.86 16.01 -7.89
C ARG A 29 -20.51 15.40 -6.65
N HIS A 30 -19.99 15.68 -5.46
CA HIS A 30 -20.38 15.02 -4.21
C HIS A 30 -20.39 13.49 -4.37
N ALA A 31 -19.32 12.94 -4.98
CA ALA A 31 -19.30 11.58 -5.50
C ALA A 31 -18.29 10.68 -4.79
N LEU A 32 -18.76 9.49 -4.39
CA LEU A 32 -17.90 8.37 -4.08
C LEU A 32 -17.47 7.67 -5.37
N ILE A 33 -16.25 7.15 -5.39
CA ILE A 33 -15.76 6.25 -6.42
C ILE A 33 -15.65 4.87 -5.79
N VAL A 34 -16.53 3.97 -6.17
CA VAL A 34 -16.55 2.59 -5.69
C VAL A 34 -16.09 1.68 -6.81
N SER A 35 -14.92 1.06 -6.63
CA SER A 35 -14.30 0.23 -7.64
C SER A 35 -13.87 -1.13 -7.07
N ASN A 36 -13.12 -1.90 -7.85
CA ASN A 36 -12.78 -3.31 -7.60
C ASN A 36 -12.24 -3.62 -6.21
N ASP A 37 -11.33 -2.79 -5.69
CA ASP A 37 -10.66 -3.02 -4.42
C ASP A 37 -11.37 -2.31 -3.24
N TRP A 38 -12.46 -1.57 -3.53
CA TRP A 38 -13.20 -0.83 -2.51
C TRP A 38 -13.71 -1.76 -1.40
N VAL A 39 -14.42 -2.82 -1.77
CA VAL A 39 -15.01 -3.77 -0.81
C VAL A 39 -13.92 -4.38 0.08
N PHE A 40 -12.77 -4.76 -0.50
CA PHE A 40 -11.67 -5.35 0.24
C PHE A 40 -11.09 -4.38 1.28
N HIS A 41 -10.70 -3.19 0.85
CA HIS A 41 -10.03 -2.24 1.74
C HIS A 41 -10.98 -1.59 2.74
N MET A 42 -12.22 -1.31 2.35
CA MET A 42 -13.20 -0.71 3.27
C MET A 42 -13.62 -1.69 4.36
N ASN A 43 -13.75 -2.99 4.06
CA ASN A 43 -13.94 -4.01 5.10
C ASN A 43 -12.75 -4.04 6.10
N ARG A 44 -11.52 -3.90 5.63
CA ARG A 44 -10.32 -3.84 6.49
C ARG A 44 -10.36 -2.64 7.44
N PHE A 45 -10.73 -1.47 6.91
CA PHE A 45 -10.79 -0.23 7.70
C PHE A 45 -11.98 -0.20 8.63
N TYR A 46 -13.12 -0.72 8.20
CA TYR A 46 -14.30 -0.92 9.06
C TYR A 46 -13.98 -1.88 10.21
N GLU A 47 -13.31 -3.00 9.94
CA GLU A 47 -12.84 -3.95 10.94
C GLU A 47 -12.06 -3.25 12.04
N THR A 48 -11.01 -2.53 11.69
CA THR A 48 -10.14 -1.86 12.67
C THR A 48 -10.83 -0.67 13.35
N ALA A 49 -11.70 0.06 12.65
CA ALA A 49 -12.52 1.12 13.22
C ALA A 49 -13.43 0.57 14.34
N MET A 50 -14.12 -0.54 14.07
CA MET A 50 -15.03 -1.13 15.05
C MET A 50 -14.28 -1.79 16.21
N GLN A 51 -13.11 -2.36 15.97
CA GLN A 51 -12.24 -2.86 17.06
C GLN A 51 -11.82 -1.72 18.01
N ILE A 52 -11.39 -0.58 17.47
CA ILE A 52 -11.04 0.61 18.26
C ILE A 52 -12.27 1.11 19.04
N LYS A 53 -13.41 1.27 18.35
CA LYS A 53 -14.64 1.79 18.94
C LYS A 53 -15.14 0.97 20.11
N ASN A 54 -15.05 -0.36 20.00
CA ASN A 54 -15.61 -1.30 21.00
C ASN A 54 -14.56 -1.80 22.00
N GLY A 55 -13.26 -1.49 21.81
CA GLY A 55 -12.18 -1.97 22.65
C GLY A 55 -11.97 -3.51 22.56
N THR A 56 -12.39 -4.14 21.45
CA THR A 56 -12.31 -5.58 21.22
C THR A 56 -11.31 -5.89 20.13
N PHE A 57 -10.03 -6.04 20.49
CA PHE A 57 -8.94 -6.21 19.54
C PHE A 57 -8.73 -7.67 19.16
N ASN A 58 -8.74 -7.95 17.85
CA ASN A 58 -8.34 -9.23 17.29
C ASN A 58 -7.43 -8.97 16.08
N TYR A 59 -6.15 -9.30 16.22
CA TYR A 59 -5.15 -9.03 15.17
C TYR A 59 -5.35 -9.90 13.94
N PHE A 60 -5.81 -11.13 14.12
CA PHE A 60 -5.91 -12.14 13.06
C PHE A 60 -7.28 -12.14 12.40
N GLN A 61 -8.32 -12.37 13.17
CA GLN A 61 -9.65 -12.62 12.64
C GLN A 61 -10.43 -11.33 12.34
N SER A 62 -11.15 -11.34 11.23
CA SER A 62 -12.16 -10.32 10.93
C SER A 62 -13.43 -10.62 11.73
N ILE A 63 -13.65 -9.82 12.78
CA ILE A 63 -14.76 -9.97 13.72
C ILE A 63 -15.90 -8.96 13.48
N TYR A 64 -15.66 -7.93 12.69
CA TYR A 64 -16.67 -6.92 12.30
C TYR A 64 -16.83 -6.82 10.79
N GLY A 65 -15.73 -6.75 10.02
CA GLY A 65 -15.74 -6.77 8.56
C GLY A 65 -15.86 -8.18 7.98
N PHE A 66 -15.89 -8.27 6.65
CA PHE A 66 -15.92 -9.54 5.92
C PHE A 66 -16.98 -10.50 6.43
N GLU A 67 -18.20 -10.01 6.66
CA GLU A 67 -19.36 -10.76 7.19
C GLU A 67 -19.11 -11.40 8.57
N GLN A 68 -18.17 -10.87 9.34
CA GLN A 68 -17.79 -11.45 10.65
C GLN A 68 -17.45 -12.95 10.49
N SER A 69 -16.72 -13.27 9.43
CA SER A 69 -16.45 -14.67 9.07
C SER A 69 -15.19 -15.24 9.72
N GLY A 70 -14.49 -14.47 10.56
CA GLY A 70 -13.27 -14.94 11.20
C GLY A 70 -12.08 -15.11 10.26
N ARG A 71 -12.18 -14.66 8.99
CA ARG A 71 -11.08 -14.79 8.02
C ARG A 71 -9.91 -13.88 8.37
N VAL A 72 -8.71 -14.34 8.05
CA VAL A 72 -7.47 -13.63 8.35
C VAL A 72 -7.07 -12.76 7.15
N ILE A 73 -7.16 -11.45 7.30
CA ILE A 73 -6.79 -10.49 6.24
C ILE A 73 -5.78 -9.46 6.75
N ASN A 74 -6.13 -8.69 7.79
CA ASN A 74 -5.28 -7.60 8.25
C ASN A 74 -3.89 -8.07 8.70
N ALA A 75 -3.78 -9.24 9.31
CA ALA A 75 -2.51 -9.83 9.72
C ALA A 75 -1.54 -10.07 8.55
N LEU A 76 -2.06 -10.24 7.31
CA LEU A 76 -1.28 -10.45 6.09
C LEU A 76 -1.13 -9.19 5.22
N TYR A 77 -1.80 -8.09 5.56
CA TYR A 77 -1.93 -6.97 4.62
C TYR A 77 -1.73 -5.58 5.26
N GLY A 78 -0.69 -5.40 6.07
CA GLY A 78 -0.36 -4.09 6.65
C GLY A 78 -1.34 -3.64 7.74
N THR A 79 -1.33 -4.33 8.85
CA THR A 79 -2.23 -4.12 9.98
C THR A 79 -2.12 -2.72 10.57
N ASP A 80 -0.90 -2.20 10.75
CA ASP A 80 -0.69 -0.87 11.36
C ASP A 80 -1.37 0.24 10.54
N PHE A 81 -1.24 0.16 9.22
CA PHE A 81 -1.89 1.13 8.33
C PHE A 81 -3.42 0.94 8.29
N ALA A 82 -3.90 -0.29 8.46
CA ALA A 82 -5.34 -0.54 8.60
C ALA A 82 -5.90 0.10 9.87
N TYR A 83 -5.20 0.01 11.02
CA TYR A 83 -5.61 0.68 12.25
C TYR A 83 -5.57 2.22 12.13
N LEU A 84 -4.54 2.78 11.47
CA LEU A 84 -4.49 4.22 11.20
C LEU A 84 -5.69 4.66 10.34
N SER A 85 -6.02 3.90 9.29
CA SER A 85 -7.16 4.16 8.42
C SER A 85 -8.50 3.97 9.16
N GLY A 86 -8.62 2.96 10.01
CA GLY A 86 -9.80 2.75 10.85
C GLY A 86 -10.01 3.88 11.87
N PHE A 87 -8.95 4.38 12.48
CA PHE A 87 -9.00 5.55 13.35
C PHE A 87 -9.47 6.80 12.59
N LEU A 88 -8.92 7.02 11.39
CA LEU A 88 -9.37 8.11 10.52
C LEU A 88 -10.86 7.98 10.15
N LEU A 89 -11.31 6.76 9.85
CA LEU A 89 -12.72 6.48 9.54
C LEU A 89 -13.63 6.78 10.73
N LEU A 90 -13.22 6.48 11.96
CA LEU A 90 -13.97 6.83 13.18
C LEU A 90 -14.12 8.34 13.38
N ILE A 91 -13.06 9.11 13.10
CA ILE A 91 -13.11 10.57 13.18
C ILE A 91 -14.08 11.14 12.14
N LEU A 92 -14.02 10.66 10.91
CA LEU A 92 -14.79 11.19 9.77
C LEU A 92 -16.20 10.66 9.70
N LYS A 93 -16.49 9.48 10.28
CA LYS A 93 -17.82 8.85 10.45
C LYS A 93 -18.63 8.66 9.16
N ASN A 94 -17.98 8.73 7.98
CA ASN A 94 -18.67 8.73 6.70
C ASN A 94 -17.71 8.28 5.60
N TRP A 95 -18.14 7.38 4.69
CA TRP A 95 -17.30 6.84 3.62
C TRP A 95 -16.85 7.90 2.61
N PHE A 96 -17.70 8.85 2.29
CA PHE A 96 -17.36 9.93 1.36
C PHE A 96 -16.24 10.81 1.93
N ARG A 97 -16.40 11.29 3.18
CA ARG A 97 -15.37 12.10 3.85
C ARG A 97 -14.06 11.31 4.00
N PHE A 98 -14.17 10.04 4.38
CA PHE A 98 -13.00 9.16 4.49
C PHE A 98 -12.26 9.03 3.17
N GLN A 99 -12.96 8.78 2.05
CA GLN A 99 -12.34 8.66 0.74
C GLN A 99 -11.66 9.97 0.31
N LEU A 100 -12.33 11.12 0.48
CA LEU A 100 -11.75 12.42 0.16
C LEU A 100 -10.45 12.69 0.93
N VAL A 101 -10.48 12.50 2.26
CA VAL A 101 -9.30 12.73 3.10
C VAL A 101 -8.20 11.72 2.80
N SER A 102 -8.53 10.45 2.62
CA SER A 102 -7.57 9.41 2.25
C SER A 102 -6.91 9.68 0.90
N ASN A 103 -7.67 10.08 -0.12
CA ASN A 103 -7.15 10.46 -1.42
C ASN A 103 -6.24 11.70 -1.33
N PHE A 104 -6.68 12.75 -0.62
CA PHE A 104 -5.86 13.94 -0.38
C PHE A 104 -4.51 13.57 0.26
N LEU A 105 -4.55 12.77 1.34
CA LEU A 105 -3.34 12.36 2.06
C LEU A 105 -2.41 11.50 1.19
N CYS A 106 -2.95 10.65 0.31
CA CYS A 106 -2.14 9.86 -0.62
C CYS A 106 -1.40 10.76 -1.62
N TYR A 107 -2.09 11.73 -2.26
CA TYR A 107 -1.44 12.71 -3.14
C TYR A 107 -0.42 13.57 -2.41
N PHE A 108 -0.77 14.06 -1.24
CA PHE A 108 0.11 14.88 -0.42
C PHE A 108 1.37 14.11 -0.02
N ALA A 109 1.24 12.86 0.44
CA ALA A 109 2.37 12.01 0.78
C ALA A 109 3.27 11.74 -0.44
N ALA A 110 2.70 11.46 -1.62
CA ALA A 110 3.44 11.28 -2.86
C ALA A 110 4.23 12.52 -3.26
N GLY A 111 3.59 13.68 -3.24
CA GLY A 111 4.23 14.95 -3.54
C GLY A 111 5.34 15.29 -2.55
N MET A 112 5.09 15.16 -1.26
CA MET A 112 6.08 15.47 -0.22
C MET A 112 7.27 14.50 -0.23
N SER A 113 7.05 13.21 -0.43
CA SER A 113 8.14 12.22 -0.48
C SER A 113 9.06 12.47 -1.68
N MET A 114 8.50 12.78 -2.86
CA MET A 114 9.27 13.13 -4.05
C MET A 114 9.97 14.49 -3.90
N TYR A 115 9.34 15.46 -3.26
CA TYR A 115 9.96 16.73 -2.90
C TYR A 115 11.18 16.53 -1.99
N PHE A 116 11.05 15.73 -0.92
CA PHE A 116 12.17 15.46 -0.01
C PHE A 116 13.33 14.74 -0.71
N LEU A 117 13.05 13.75 -1.57
CA LEU A 117 14.07 13.11 -2.39
C LEU A 117 14.80 14.13 -3.30
N SER A 118 14.05 14.96 -4.01
CA SER A 118 14.57 16.00 -4.90
C SER A 118 15.45 16.99 -4.14
N ARG A 119 15.00 17.44 -2.95
CA ARG A 119 15.78 18.36 -2.10
C ARG A 119 17.02 17.70 -1.51
N TYR A 120 16.94 16.41 -1.18
CA TYR A 120 18.12 15.64 -0.74
C TYR A 120 19.17 15.55 -1.85
N CYS A 121 18.77 15.47 -3.10
CA CYS A 121 19.62 15.53 -4.28
C CYS A 121 20.11 16.97 -4.60
N LYS A 122 19.86 17.96 -3.72
CA LYS A 122 20.25 19.37 -3.86
C LYS A 122 19.63 20.09 -5.07
N LEU A 123 18.51 19.58 -5.60
CA LEU A 123 17.77 20.29 -6.65
C LEU A 123 17.20 21.62 -6.10
N GLU A 124 17.11 22.64 -6.97
CA GLU A 124 16.48 23.91 -6.62
C GLU A 124 15.02 23.73 -6.20
N GLN A 125 14.55 24.65 -5.36
CA GLN A 125 13.18 24.62 -4.82
C GLN A 125 12.11 24.45 -5.91
N LYS A 126 12.21 25.24 -6.98
CA LYS A 126 11.22 25.25 -8.06
C LYS A 126 11.23 23.95 -8.86
N VAL A 127 12.42 23.39 -9.13
CA VAL A 127 12.59 22.10 -9.79
C VAL A 127 12.02 20.97 -8.90
N ALA A 128 12.34 20.96 -7.61
CA ALA A 128 11.86 19.96 -6.68
C ALA A 128 10.32 19.96 -6.55
N VAL A 129 9.70 21.14 -6.54
CA VAL A 129 8.21 21.26 -6.52
C VAL A 129 7.61 20.78 -7.85
N GLY A 130 8.16 21.18 -9.00
CA GLY A 130 7.67 20.68 -10.30
C GLY A 130 7.76 19.17 -10.43
N THR A 131 8.88 18.57 -9.98
CA THR A 131 9.05 17.11 -9.95
C THR A 131 8.03 16.43 -9.03
N ALA A 132 7.76 17.02 -7.87
CA ALA A 132 6.76 16.52 -6.95
C ALA A 132 5.36 16.48 -7.58
N ILE A 133 4.98 17.57 -8.29
CA ILE A 133 3.69 17.65 -8.98
C ILE A 133 3.60 16.64 -10.13
N LEU A 134 4.68 16.48 -10.93
CA LEU A 134 4.73 15.43 -11.97
C LEU A 134 4.51 14.04 -11.38
N TYR A 135 5.15 13.74 -10.25
CA TYR A 135 5.00 12.45 -9.59
C TYR A 135 3.58 12.20 -9.07
N MET A 136 2.93 13.21 -8.51
CA MET A 136 1.52 13.11 -8.07
C MET A 136 0.58 12.73 -9.21
N GLY A 137 0.86 13.17 -10.44
CA GLY A 137 0.10 12.85 -11.66
C GLY A 137 0.48 11.53 -12.32
N THR A 138 1.28 10.66 -11.70
CA THR A 138 1.61 9.35 -12.28
C THR A 138 0.46 8.33 -12.08
N PRO A 139 0.27 7.37 -13.02
CA PRO A 139 -0.80 6.39 -12.94
C PRO A 139 -0.88 5.68 -11.59
N THR A 140 0.23 5.18 -11.07
CA THR A 140 0.27 4.43 -9.81
C THR A 140 -0.32 5.22 -8.63
N ILE A 141 -0.15 6.56 -8.62
CA ILE A 141 -0.67 7.41 -7.53
C ILE A 141 -2.16 7.67 -7.70
N PHE A 142 -2.59 8.21 -8.85
CA PHE A 142 -3.99 8.61 -8.99
C PHE A 142 -4.96 7.43 -9.14
N PHE A 143 -4.49 6.24 -9.53
CA PHE A 143 -5.32 5.04 -9.54
C PHE A 143 -5.74 4.58 -8.14
N TYR A 144 -5.12 5.06 -7.07
CA TYR A 144 -5.69 4.87 -5.74
C TYR A 144 -7.09 5.49 -5.64
N SER A 145 -7.28 6.70 -6.15
CA SER A 145 -8.61 7.35 -6.17
C SER A 145 -9.61 6.67 -7.09
N LEU A 146 -9.16 6.06 -8.19
CA LEU A 146 -10.03 5.41 -9.18
C LEU A 146 -10.41 3.98 -8.83
N ALA A 147 -9.45 3.20 -8.31
CA ALA A 147 -9.60 1.75 -8.13
C ALA A 147 -9.43 1.31 -6.67
N GLN A 148 -9.12 2.23 -5.76
CA GLN A 148 -8.71 1.95 -4.37
C GLN A 148 -7.54 0.97 -4.26
N ASN A 149 -6.70 0.94 -5.30
CA ASN A 149 -5.54 0.07 -5.37
C ASN A 149 -4.46 0.54 -4.38
N PHE A 150 -4.15 -0.31 -3.41
CA PHE A 150 -3.25 0.04 -2.29
C PHE A 150 -1.79 0.19 -2.69
N SER A 151 -1.40 -0.24 -3.91
CA SER A 151 -0.08 0.08 -4.47
C SER A 151 0.14 1.59 -4.61
N GLY A 152 -0.93 2.40 -4.73
CA GLY A 152 -0.85 3.87 -4.72
C GLY A 152 -0.28 4.42 -3.42
N TRP A 153 -0.73 3.91 -2.26
CA TRP A 153 -0.16 4.28 -0.96
C TRP A 153 1.29 3.81 -0.81
N GLY A 154 1.60 2.57 -1.25
CA GLY A 154 2.98 2.11 -1.29
C GLY A 154 3.87 3.02 -2.13
N ALA A 155 3.43 3.36 -3.36
CA ALA A 155 4.13 4.28 -4.25
C ALA A 155 4.30 5.68 -3.65
N ALA A 156 3.33 6.18 -2.89
CA ALA A 156 3.41 7.49 -2.26
C ALA A 156 4.63 7.65 -1.32
N PHE A 157 5.06 6.57 -0.67
CA PHE A 157 6.23 6.58 0.22
C PHE A 157 7.52 6.10 -0.45
N LEU A 158 7.45 5.42 -1.60
CA LEU A 158 8.64 4.87 -2.28
C LEU A 158 9.76 5.88 -2.59
N PRO A 159 9.51 7.16 -2.94
CA PRO A 159 10.59 8.12 -3.15
C PRO A 159 11.51 8.26 -1.94
N LEU A 160 11.02 8.06 -0.70
CA LEU A 160 11.84 8.13 0.51
C LEU A 160 12.95 7.07 0.54
N VAL A 161 12.72 5.90 -0.09
CA VAL A 161 13.72 4.81 -0.20
C VAL A 161 14.95 5.25 -0.99
N PHE A 162 14.77 6.13 -1.96
CA PHE A 162 15.87 6.61 -2.78
C PHE A 162 16.74 7.67 -2.09
N ILE A 163 16.32 8.21 -0.93
CA ILE A 163 17.17 9.07 -0.11
C ILE A 163 18.42 8.29 0.38
N PRO A 164 18.30 7.13 1.09
CA PRO A 164 19.46 6.30 1.41
C PRO A 164 20.13 5.72 0.15
N ALA A 165 19.41 5.44 -0.94
CA ALA A 165 20.01 4.98 -2.20
C ALA A 165 20.99 6.02 -2.79
N VAL A 166 20.60 7.28 -2.86
CA VAL A 166 21.45 8.39 -3.28
C VAL A 166 22.69 8.53 -2.38
N ARG A 167 22.50 8.34 -1.06
CA ARG A 167 23.61 8.35 -0.11
C ARG A 167 24.58 7.21 -0.37
N MET A 168 24.12 6.00 -0.68
CA MET A 168 24.98 4.85 -1.00
C MET A 168 25.94 5.17 -2.14
N VAL A 169 25.47 5.86 -3.17
CA VAL A 169 26.31 6.24 -4.33
C VAL A 169 27.26 7.39 -3.99
N ASN A 170 26.83 8.39 -3.22
CA ASN A 170 27.56 9.64 -3.04
C ASN A 170 28.52 9.63 -1.84
N ASN A 171 28.30 8.81 -0.82
CA ASN A 171 29.11 8.83 0.40
C ASN A 171 30.00 7.59 0.52
N LYS A 172 31.32 7.76 0.26
CA LYS A 172 32.29 6.68 0.30
C LYS A 172 32.65 6.20 1.71
N GLU A 173 32.48 7.05 2.74
CA GLU A 173 32.88 6.73 4.12
C GLU A 173 31.79 6.03 4.93
N LYS A 174 30.55 6.51 4.80
CA LYS A 174 29.35 5.97 5.49
C LYS A 174 28.16 5.95 4.55
N PRO A 175 28.15 5.02 3.58
CA PRO A 175 27.09 4.98 2.57
C PRO A 175 25.71 4.60 3.16
N ILE A 176 25.67 3.82 4.22
CA ILE A 176 24.41 3.39 4.86
C ILE A 176 24.26 4.03 6.24
N GLN A 177 23.05 4.45 6.54
CA GLN A 177 22.57 4.83 7.87
C GLN A 177 21.51 3.81 8.29
N PRO A 178 21.83 2.84 9.15
CA PRO A 178 20.97 1.69 9.42
C PRO A 178 19.56 2.05 9.87
N ALA A 179 19.43 2.99 10.81
CA ALA A 179 18.11 3.36 11.33
C ALA A 179 17.24 4.09 10.30
N ILE A 180 17.83 4.92 9.44
CA ILE A 180 17.08 5.61 8.38
C ILE A 180 16.61 4.60 7.34
N LEU A 181 17.52 3.76 6.84
CA LEU A 181 17.18 2.74 5.85
C LEU A 181 16.16 1.73 6.42
N GLY A 182 16.43 1.16 7.59
CA GLY A 182 15.55 0.18 8.21
C GLY A 182 14.19 0.77 8.61
N GLY A 183 14.18 2.01 9.12
CA GLY A 183 12.94 2.71 9.46
C GLY A 183 12.06 3.00 8.24
N ILE A 184 12.63 3.49 7.14
CA ILE A 184 11.89 3.74 5.89
C ILE A 184 11.31 2.43 5.33
N ILE A 185 12.10 1.37 5.26
CA ILE A 185 11.62 0.06 4.77
C ILE A 185 10.50 -0.49 5.68
N SER A 186 10.64 -0.36 7.00
CA SER A 186 9.60 -0.78 7.95
C SER A 186 8.28 -0.01 7.76
N VAL A 187 8.34 1.31 7.52
CA VAL A 187 7.15 2.11 7.23
C VAL A 187 6.46 1.61 5.95
N ILE A 188 7.19 1.38 4.87
CA ILE A 188 6.60 0.90 3.61
C ILE A 188 6.02 -0.50 3.79
N LEU A 189 6.70 -1.37 4.55
CA LEU A 189 6.21 -2.72 4.86
C LEU A 189 4.88 -2.69 5.61
N SER A 190 4.71 -1.74 6.53
CA SER A 190 3.45 -1.56 7.26
C SER A 190 2.31 -1.03 6.38
N VAL A 191 2.62 -0.39 5.24
CA VAL A 191 1.65 0.13 4.27
C VAL A 191 1.32 -0.91 3.20
N HIS A 192 2.35 -1.40 2.47
CA HIS A 192 2.15 -2.28 1.32
C HIS A 192 3.36 -3.18 1.06
N MET A 193 3.20 -4.46 1.33
CA MET A 193 4.28 -5.44 1.28
C MET A 193 4.95 -5.56 -0.10
N PHE A 194 4.17 -5.59 -1.18
CA PHE A 194 4.73 -5.70 -2.52
C PHE A 194 5.58 -4.47 -2.88
N SER A 195 5.18 -3.26 -2.47
CA SER A 195 6.01 -2.06 -2.64
C SER A 195 7.33 -2.15 -1.87
N THR A 196 7.35 -2.83 -0.72
CA THR A 196 8.59 -3.09 0.02
C THR A 196 9.53 -4.01 -0.76
N LEU A 197 9.00 -5.07 -1.35
CA LEU A 197 9.79 -5.95 -2.22
C LEU A 197 10.39 -5.18 -3.40
N LEU A 198 9.58 -4.35 -4.07
CA LEU A 198 10.06 -3.48 -5.15
C LEU A 198 11.15 -2.51 -4.68
N ALA A 199 10.99 -1.93 -3.50
CA ALA A 199 11.98 -1.04 -2.89
C ALA A 199 13.33 -1.74 -2.70
N VAL A 200 13.32 -2.95 -2.13
CA VAL A 200 14.54 -3.74 -1.88
C VAL A 200 15.24 -4.10 -3.19
N VAL A 201 14.48 -4.55 -4.20
CA VAL A 201 15.02 -4.87 -5.54
C VAL A 201 15.61 -3.61 -6.19
N ALA A 202 14.93 -2.47 -6.11
CA ALA A 202 15.40 -1.22 -6.70
C ALA A 202 16.62 -0.64 -5.97
N LEU A 203 16.80 -0.91 -4.68
CA LEU A 203 17.98 -0.50 -3.90
C LEU A 203 19.24 -1.26 -4.29
N PHE A 204 19.11 -2.49 -4.79
CA PHE A 204 20.25 -3.37 -5.04
C PHE A 204 21.31 -2.78 -5.97
N PRO A 205 21.00 -2.19 -7.14
CA PRO A 205 21.98 -1.54 -7.99
C PRO A 205 22.71 -0.36 -7.29
N PHE A 206 22.00 0.42 -6.48
CA PHE A 206 22.60 1.52 -5.70
C PHE A 206 23.56 0.98 -4.64
N PHE A 207 23.18 -0.11 -3.97
CA PHE A 207 24.04 -0.79 -3.02
C PHE A 207 25.32 -1.31 -3.69
N LEU A 208 25.24 -1.96 -4.85
CA LEU A 208 26.40 -2.45 -5.61
C LEU A 208 27.37 -1.33 -5.97
N VAL A 209 26.86 -0.24 -6.53
CA VAL A 209 27.70 0.92 -6.88
C VAL A 209 28.31 1.53 -5.62
N GLY A 210 27.55 1.67 -4.55
CA GLY A 210 28.03 2.14 -3.26
C GLY A 210 29.10 1.24 -2.68
N PHE A 211 28.93 -0.08 -2.74
CA PHE A 211 29.87 -1.08 -2.24
C PHE A 211 31.21 -1.07 -3.00
N ILE A 212 31.16 -0.96 -4.34
CA ILE A 212 32.36 -0.85 -5.17
C ILE A 212 33.17 0.39 -4.78
N ARG A 213 32.50 1.51 -4.50
CA ARG A 213 33.12 2.80 -4.19
C ARG A 213 33.47 3.02 -2.72
N CYS A 214 32.90 2.22 -1.82
CA CYS A 214 33.07 2.38 -0.39
C CYS A 214 34.50 2.07 0.06
N ASN A 215 35.08 2.96 0.87
CA ASN A 215 36.41 2.75 1.44
C ASN A 215 36.41 1.67 2.54
N LYS A 216 35.27 1.49 3.24
CA LYS A 216 35.11 0.58 4.39
C LYS A 216 34.04 -0.48 4.10
N LYS A 217 34.30 -1.39 3.17
CA LYS A 217 33.35 -2.39 2.66
C LYS A 217 32.70 -3.23 3.75
N VAL A 218 33.51 -3.73 4.70
CA VAL A 218 33.01 -4.54 5.82
C VAL A 218 32.06 -3.73 6.72
N ALA A 219 32.37 -2.47 6.99
CA ALA A 219 31.48 -1.60 7.74
C ALA A 219 30.16 -1.36 7.01
N MET A 220 30.19 -1.19 5.70
CA MET A 220 28.97 -1.04 4.88
C MET A 220 28.09 -2.30 4.93
N ILE A 221 28.68 -3.51 4.87
CA ILE A 221 27.92 -4.77 5.03
C ILE A 221 27.30 -4.83 6.44
N LYS A 222 28.07 -4.54 7.49
CA LYS A 222 27.56 -4.51 8.86
C LYS A 222 26.40 -3.52 8.99
N ASP A 223 26.54 -2.31 8.46
CA ASP A 223 25.47 -1.29 8.47
C ASP A 223 24.22 -1.75 7.71
N ALA A 224 24.38 -2.47 6.58
CA ALA A 224 23.26 -3.06 5.85
C ALA A 224 22.55 -4.15 6.67
N LEU A 225 23.31 -5.05 7.32
CA LEU A 225 22.74 -6.07 8.21
C LEU A 225 22.00 -5.44 9.41
N PHE A 226 22.56 -4.38 10.00
CA PHE A 226 21.86 -3.65 11.05
C PHE A 226 20.57 -2.99 10.55
N ALA A 227 20.53 -2.46 9.31
CA ALA A 227 19.30 -1.95 8.71
C ALA A 227 18.25 -3.06 8.56
N VAL A 228 18.65 -4.27 8.14
CA VAL A 228 17.75 -5.44 8.07
C VAL A 228 17.22 -5.79 9.46
N LEU A 229 18.09 -5.88 10.48
CA LEU A 229 17.67 -6.18 11.86
C LEU A 229 16.70 -5.13 12.41
N ILE A 230 16.94 -3.84 12.12
CA ILE A 230 16.02 -2.75 12.49
C ILE A 230 14.67 -2.92 11.77
N THR A 231 14.68 -3.24 10.47
CA THR A 231 13.45 -3.49 9.72
C THR A 231 12.66 -4.64 10.34
N ILE A 232 13.33 -5.76 10.60
CA ILE A 232 12.70 -6.94 11.24
C ILE A 232 12.16 -6.56 12.61
N GLY A 233 12.95 -5.90 13.45
CA GLY A 233 12.54 -5.53 14.80
C GLY A 233 11.34 -4.57 14.83
N LEU A 234 11.34 -3.52 14.00
CA LEU A 234 10.24 -2.55 13.90
C LEU A 234 8.98 -3.15 13.26
N SER A 235 9.10 -4.20 12.46
CA SER A 235 7.98 -4.88 11.78
C SER A 235 7.76 -6.30 12.31
N PHE A 236 8.24 -6.60 13.52
CA PHE A 236 8.28 -7.98 14.03
C PHE A 236 6.87 -8.58 14.17
N ASN A 237 5.85 -7.77 14.46
CA ASN A 237 4.45 -8.18 14.46
C ASN A 237 4.02 -8.76 13.10
N THR A 238 4.43 -8.15 12.00
CA THR A 238 4.12 -8.64 10.63
C THR A 238 4.82 -9.98 10.37
N PHE A 239 6.12 -10.08 10.64
CA PHE A 239 6.87 -11.33 10.43
C PHE A 239 6.36 -12.46 11.34
N ALA A 240 6.06 -12.16 12.60
CA ALA A 240 5.51 -13.13 13.53
C ALA A 240 4.11 -13.61 13.12
N ALA A 241 3.27 -12.72 12.56
CA ALA A 241 1.97 -13.10 12.03
C ALA A 241 2.09 -14.00 10.80
N PHE A 242 3.02 -13.71 9.88
CA PHE A 242 3.32 -14.62 8.76
C PHE A 242 3.81 -15.99 9.23
N PHE A 243 4.69 -16.02 10.22
CA PHE A 243 5.16 -17.27 10.80
C PHE A 243 4.03 -18.05 11.48
N ASP A 244 3.11 -17.36 12.15
CA ASP A 244 1.94 -17.99 12.77
C ASP A 244 1.05 -18.68 11.72
N LEU A 245 0.80 -17.98 10.60
CA LEU A 245 -0.05 -18.44 9.50
C LEU A 245 0.67 -19.38 8.51
N SER A 246 1.99 -19.55 8.62
CA SER A 246 2.75 -20.45 7.72
C SER A 246 2.38 -21.91 7.89
N LYS A 247 1.67 -22.28 8.95
CA LYS A 247 1.12 -23.62 9.17
C LYS A 247 -0.11 -23.89 8.33
N ASP A 248 -0.82 -22.85 7.92
CA ASP A 248 -1.99 -22.96 7.05
C ASP A 248 -1.56 -22.95 5.59
N THR A 249 -2.12 -23.82 4.78
CA THR A 249 -2.01 -23.70 3.32
C THR A 249 -3.03 -22.69 2.86
N LEU A 250 -2.58 -21.49 2.46
CA LEU A 250 -3.45 -20.39 2.09
C LEU A 250 -3.66 -20.33 0.57
N ILE A 251 -4.91 -20.07 0.16
CA ILE A 251 -5.24 -19.80 -1.24
C ILE A 251 -4.52 -18.50 -1.66
N SER A 252 -3.67 -18.62 -2.67
CA SER A 252 -2.97 -17.45 -3.22
C SER A 252 -3.94 -16.57 -4.04
N PRO A 253 -3.65 -15.28 -4.20
CA PRO A 253 -4.36 -14.43 -5.15
C PRO A 253 -4.41 -15.06 -6.54
N TYR A 254 -5.48 -14.78 -7.27
CA TYR A 254 -5.74 -15.34 -8.60
C TYR A 254 -4.55 -15.08 -9.55
N PRO A 255 -3.97 -16.11 -10.20
CA PRO A 255 -2.90 -15.93 -11.16
C PRO A 255 -3.44 -15.29 -12.45
N VAL A 256 -2.70 -14.38 -13.04
CA VAL A 256 -3.01 -13.74 -14.31
C VAL A 256 -2.13 -14.36 -15.39
N THR A 257 -2.74 -14.95 -16.42
CA THR A 257 -2.03 -15.58 -17.53
C THR A 257 -1.60 -14.57 -18.59
N ASP A 258 -2.44 -13.58 -18.90
CA ASP A 258 -2.09 -12.48 -19.79
C ASP A 258 -1.49 -11.29 -19.00
N LEU A 259 -0.21 -11.39 -18.70
CA LEU A 259 0.55 -10.36 -18.01
C LEU A 259 0.84 -9.16 -18.91
N LEU A 260 0.90 -9.35 -20.25
CA LEU A 260 1.19 -8.27 -21.19
C LEU A 260 0.07 -7.23 -21.23
N SER A 261 -1.20 -7.64 -21.08
CA SER A 261 -2.33 -6.70 -20.99
C SER A 261 -2.24 -5.78 -19.77
N ASN A 262 -1.55 -6.24 -18.72
CA ASN A 262 -1.31 -5.51 -17.47
C ASN A 262 0.11 -4.89 -17.39
N SER A 263 0.78 -4.75 -18.52
CA SER A 263 2.11 -4.12 -18.62
C SER A 263 2.01 -2.68 -19.10
N THR A 264 3.02 -1.87 -18.80
CA THR A 264 3.02 -0.45 -19.18
C THR A 264 3.29 -0.25 -20.65
N SER A 265 2.81 0.88 -21.18
CA SER A 265 3.14 1.36 -22.51
C SER A 265 3.44 2.86 -22.48
N LEU A 266 4.40 3.28 -23.32
CA LEU A 266 4.58 4.67 -23.70
C LEU A 266 3.62 4.96 -24.85
N SER A 267 2.79 5.99 -24.72
CA SER A 267 1.81 6.34 -25.74
C SER A 267 1.50 7.83 -25.67
N PHE A 268 1.20 8.40 -26.81
CA PHE A 268 0.76 9.80 -26.94
C PHE A 268 -0.76 9.95 -26.74
N GLY A 269 -1.46 8.85 -26.41
CA GLY A 269 -2.88 8.85 -26.06
C GLY A 269 -3.16 9.26 -24.60
N ALA A 270 -4.39 9.01 -24.18
CA ALA A 270 -4.82 9.31 -22.81
C ALA A 270 -4.07 8.46 -21.78
N ILE A 271 -3.79 9.06 -20.66
CA ILE A 271 -3.22 8.36 -19.50
C ILE A 271 -4.22 7.30 -18.97
N SER A 272 -3.72 6.14 -18.58
CA SER A 272 -4.54 5.05 -18.03
C SER A 272 -3.75 4.23 -17.02
N TRP A 273 -4.34 3.15 -16.52
CA TRP A 273 -3.69 2.21 -15.61
C TRP A 273 -2.37 1.63 -16.17
N THR A 274 -2.33 1.32 -17.47
CA THR A 274 -1.18 0.75 -18.16
C THR A 274 -0.50 1.71 -19.13
N ASN A 275 -0.99 2.93 -19.26
CA ASN A 275 -0.46 3.90 -20.21
C ASN A 275 0.00 5.17 -19.50
N PHE A 276 1.26 5.55 -19.70
CA PHE A 276 1.83 6.77 -19.09
C PHE A 276 1.26 8.07 -19.67
N GLY A 277 0.60 8.02 -20.85
CA GLY A 277 0.08 9.20 -21.53
C GLY A 277 1.19 10.09 -22.13
N LEU A 278 0.77 11.18 -22.76
CA LEU A 278 1.64 12.04 -23.57
C LEU A 278 2.82 12.60 -22.78
N ILE A 279 2.56 13.26 -21.64
CA ILE A 279 3.59 14.04 -20.93
C ILE A 279 4.70 13.14 -20.38
N LEU A 280 4.33 12.07 -19.68
CA LEU A 280 5.32 11.15 -19.11
C LEU A 280 6.07 10.40 -20.21
N SER A 281 5.40 10.03 -21.32
CA SER A 281 6.03 9.37 -22.46
C SER A 281 7.09 10.26 -23.11
N ILE A 282 6.80 11.55 -23.32
CA ILE A 282 7.77 12.52 -23.84
C ILE A 282 8.97 12.64 -22.89
N ILE A 283 8.71 12.80 -21.58
CA ILE A 283 9.78 12.92 -20.57
C ILE A 283 10.67 11.68 -20.56
N PHE A 284 10.09 10.47 -20.60
CA PHE A 284 10.86 9.22 -20.52
C PHE A 284 11.66 8.95 -21.78
N ILE A 285 11.09 9.21 -22.98
CA ILE A 285 11.82 9.12 -24.25
C ILE A 285 12.94 10.15 -24.30
N PHE A 286 12.66 11.40 -23.93
CA PHE A 286 13.69 12.43 -23.85
C PHE A 286 14.81 12.02 -22.89
N GLN A 287 14.49 11.48 -21.72
CA GLN A 287 15.48 11.08 -20.73
C GLN A 287 16.32 9.89 -21.20
N LEU A 288 15.73 8.95 -21.94
CA LEU A 288 16.47 7.88 -22.61
C LEU A 288 17.49 8.47 -23.60
N VAL A 289 17.04 9.31 -24.55
CA VAL A 289 17.89 9.93 -25.56
C VAL A 289 19.00 10.78 -24.92
N ASN A 290 18.64 11.63 -23.96
CA ASN A 290 19.59 12.46 -23.24
C ASN A 290 20.65 11.64 -22.49
N THR A 291 20.25 10.54 -21.88
CA THR A 291 21.17 9.64 -21.18
C THR A 291 22.15 8.99 -22.15
N CYS A 292 21.69 8.53 -23.32
CA CYS A 292 22.56 7.95 -24.35
C CYS A 292 23.54 8.98 -24.91
N LEU A 293 23.08 10.17 -25.29
CA LEU A 293 23.90 11.20 -25.93
C LEU A 293 24.91 11.83 -24.96
N ASN A 294 24.56 12.01 -23.71
CA ASN A 294 25.38 12.70 -22.71
C ASN A 294 25.98 11.76 -21.65
N PHE A 295 26.02 10.45 -21.90
CA PHE A 295 26.45 9.45 -20.91
C PHE A 295 27.83 9.76 -20.29
N SER A 296 28.81 10.22 -21.07
CA SER A 296 30.13 10.58 -20.56
C SER A 296 30.15 11.83 -19.67
N ARG A 297 29.17 12.72 -19.85
CA ARG A 297 29.11 14.05 -19.19
C ARG A 297 28.31 14.07 -17.91
N ILE A 298 27.32 13.18 -17.77
CA ILE A 298 26.44 13.10 -16.58
C ILE A 298 27.17 12.47 -15.39
N SER A 299 26.77 12.86 -14.18
CA SER A 299 27.34 12.35 -12.93
C SER A 299 27.07 10.86 -12.75
N LEU A 300 27.88 10.18 -11.92
CA LEU A 300 27.65 8.76 -11.62
C LEU A 300 26.28 8.51 -11.00
N LEU A 301 25.83 9.37 -10.07
CA LEU A 301 24.50 9.24 -9.50
C LEU A 301 23.42 9.30 -10.59
N GLU A 302 23.54 10.24 -11.51
CA GLU A 302 22.60 10.42 -12.61
C GLU A 302 22.60 9.21 -13.56
N LYS A 303 23.80 8.62 -13.84
CA LYS A 303 23.92 7.36 -14.59
C LYS A 303 23.13 6.23 -13.90
N VAL A 304 23.35 6.03 -12.61
CA VAL A 304 22.67 4.95 -11.85
C VAL A 304 21.16 5.18 -11.82
N VAL A 305 20.72 6.40 -11.54
CA VAL A 305 19.29 6.78 -11.52
C VAL A 305 18.64 6.49 -12.88
N ASN A 306 19.26 6.93 -13.97
CA ASN A 306 18.69 6.76 -15.30
C ASN A 306 18.73 5.30 -15.76
N ILE A 307 19.84 4.59 -15.57
CA ILE A 307 19.95 3.18 -15.97
C ILE A 307 18.92 2.33 -15.22
N VAL A 308 18.82 2.47 -13.89
CA VAL A 308 17.85 1.72 -13.10
C VAL A 308 16.42 2.12 -13.48
N GLY A 309 16.15 3.41 -13.67
CA GLY A 309 14.84 3.89 -14.12
C GLY A 309 14.44 3.32 -15.49
N LEU A 310 15.35 3.31 -16.46
CA LEU A 310 15.11 2.74 -17.79
C LEU A 310 14.95 1.22 -17.75
N LEU A 311 15.72 0.52 -16.91
CA LEU A 311 15.56 -0.91 -16.69
C LEU A 311 14.16 -1.24 -16.16
N PHE A 312 13.70 -0.52 -15.13
CA PHE A 312 12.36 -0.72 -14.60
C PHE A 312 11.26 -0.31 -15.59
N LEU A 313 11.49 0.72 -16.42
CA LEU A 313 10.59 1.08 -17.50
C LEU A 313 10.46 -0.07 -18.51
N PHE A 314 11.59 -0.65 -18.95
CA PHE A 314 11.60 -1.78 -19.88
C PHE A 314 10.93 -3.01 -19.27
N VAL A 315 11.31 -3.39 -18.05
CA VAL A 315 10.74 -4.57 -17.38
C VAL A 315 9.25 -4.38 -17.07
N SER A 316 8.77 -3.17 -16.80
CA SER A 316 7.34 -2.93 -16.61
C SER A 316 6.53 -2.93 -17.92
N SER A 317 7.18 -2.87 -19.07
CA SER A 317 6.54 -2.60 -20.36
C SER A 317 6.04 -3.87 -21.07
N LYS A 318 5.20 -3.64 -22.10
CA LYS A 318 4.72 -4.67 -23.04
C LYS A 318 5.83 -5.29 -23.90
N TYR A 319 7.02 -4.68 -23.95
CA TYR A 319 8.17 -5.20 -24.70
C TYR A 319 8.96 -6.27 -23.94
N PHE A 320 8.71 -6.41 -22.64
CA PHE A 320 9.33 -7.46 -21.83
C PHE A 320 8.50 -8.75 -21.95
N PRO A 321 9.12 -9.94 -22.12
CA PRO A 321 8.41 -11.19 -22.47
C PRO A 321 7.66 -11.81 -21.28
N TRP A 322 6.73 -11.07 -20.69
CA TRP A 322 6.02 -11.46 -19.46
C TRP A 322 5.21 -12.74 -19.63
N ASN A 323 4.48 -12.90 -20.74
CA ASN A 323 3.66 -14.09 -20.95
C ASN A 323 4.52 -15.34 -21.12
N ASP A 324 5.65 -15.25 -21.84
CA ASP A 324 6.57 -16.38 -22.01
C ASP A 324 7.16 -16.80 -20.67
N LEU A 325 7.63 -15.83 -19.86
CA LEU A 325 8.14 -16.11 -18.53
C LEU A 325 7.04 -16.67 -17.60
N GLY A 326 5.81 -16.15 -17.68
CA GLY A 326 4.67 -16.64 -16.90
C GLY A 326 4.29 -18.08 -17.28
N ASN A 327 4.41 -18.45 -18.55
CA ASN A 327 4.16 -19.83 -19.02
C ASN A 327 5.24 -20.81 -18.54
N HIS A 328 6.51 -20.38 -18.46
CA HIS A 328 7.59 -21.23 -17.95
C HIS A 328 7.65 -21.27 -16.41
N PHE A 329 7.30 -20.17 -15.74
CA PHE A 329 7.38 -20.03 -14.30
C PHE A 329 6.05 -19.53 -13.71
N ALA A 330 5.16 -20.46 -13.35
CA ALA A 330 3.81 -20.16 -12.87
C ALA A 330 3.76 -19.16 -11.67
N PHE A 331 4.82 -19.07 -10.86
CA PHE A 331 4.86 -18.09 -9.76
C PHE A 331 4.88 -16.64 -10.26
N ILE A 332 5.35 -16.38 -11.51
CA ILE A 332 5.35 -15.04 -12.13
C ILE A 332 3.92 -14.57 -12.38
N GLN A 333 3.00 -15.48 -12.72
CA GLN A 333 1.58 -15.15 -12.92
C GLN A 333 0.93 -14.60 -11.64
N LYS A 334 1.46 -14.95 -10.44
CA LYS A 334 0.99 -14.42 -9.15
C LYS A 334 1.38 -12.97 -8.92
N MET A 335 2.33 -12.42 -9.68
CA MET A 335 2.64 -10.99 -9.67
C MET A 335 1.49 -10.15 -10.24
N GLN A 336 0.67 -10.71 -11.14
CA GLN A 336 -0.57 -10.21 -11.74
C GLN A 336 -0.39 -8.97 -12.62
N PHE A 337 0.36 -7.96 -12.16
CA PHE A 337 0.36 -6.61 -12.72
C PHE A 337 1.78 -6.07 -12.89
N PRO A 338 2.47 -6.35 -14.02
CA PRO A 338 3.82 -5.83 -14.30
C PRO A 338 3.93 -4.30 -14.26
N GLN A 339 2.84 -3.56 -14.57
CA GLN A 339 2.82 -2.10 -14.46
C GLN A 339 3.16 -1.57 -13.04
N ARG A 340 3.06 -2.39 -12.00
CA ARG A 340 3.50 -2.02 -10.64
C ARG A 340 5.00 -1.66 -10.58
N LEU A 341 5.81 -2.29 -11.44
CA LEU A 341 7.24 -1.99 -11.58
C LEU A 341 7.47 -0.58 -12.15
N GLY A 342 6.52 -0.06 -12.94
CA GLY A 342 6.55 1.27 -13.53
C GLY A 342 6.59 2.41 -12.49
N CYS A 343 6.20 2.18 -11.24
CA CYS A 343 6.31 3.20 -10.20
C CYS A 343 7.77 3.55 -9.89
N ILE A 344 8.68 2.57 -9.92
CA ILE A 344 10.13 2.80 -9.75
C ILE A 344 10.68 3.59 -10.94
N ALA A 345 10.25 3.23 -12.17
CA ALA A 345 10.62 3.98 -13.37
C ALA A 345 10.17 5.45 -13.27
N CYS A 346 8.93 5.70 -12.83
CA CYS A 346 8.44 7.07 -12.63
C CYS A 346 9.31 7.86 -11.64
N ILE A 347 9.64 7.31 -10.48
CA ILE A 347 10.46 8.00 -9.47
C ILE A 347 11.83 8.35 -10.05
N LEU A 348 12.52 7.36 -10.61
CA LEU A 348 13.89 7.51 -11.03
C LEU A 348 14.02 8.35 -12.31
N LEU A 349 13.16 8.15 -13.31
CA LEU A 349 13.22 8.92 -14.54
C LEU A 349 12.77 10.37 -14.36
N LEU A 350 11.81 10.65 -13.47
CA LEU A 350 11.46 12.02 -13.10
C LEU A 350 12.57 12.69 -12.29
N LEU A 351 13.29 11.94 -11.45
CA LEU A 351 14.48 12.45 -10.78
C LEU A 351 15.61 12.74 -11.78
N GLY A 352 15.86 11.82 -12.73
CA GLY A 352 16.82 12.01 -13.82
C GLY A 352 16.48 13.22 -14.70
N TRP A 353 15.21 13.35 -15.10
CA TRP A 353 14.69 14.54 -15.78
C TRP A 353 14.98 15.82 -15.01
N SER A 354 14.79 15.79 -13.69
CA SER A 354 15.03 16.96 -12.84
C SER A 354 16.50 17.34 -12.75
N PHE A 355 17.42 16.38 -12.77
CA PHE A 355 18.86 16.65 -12.89
C PHE A 355 19.18 17.34 -14.22
N THR A 356 18.62 16.85 -15.32
CA THR A 356 18.80 17.45 -16.65
C THR A 356 18.30 18.89 -16.67
N ILE A 357 17.07 19.15 -16.18
CA ILE A 357 16.52 20.51 -16.08
C ILE A 357 17.40 21.42 -15.22
N GLN A 358 17.85 20.93 -14.06
CA GLN A 358 18.74 21.69 -13.17
C GLN A 358 20.05 22.06 -13.87
N THR A 359 20.67 21.12 -14.60
CA THR A 359 21.91 21.35 -15.33
C THR A 359 21.72 22.39 -16.42
N VAL A 360 20.61 22.32 -17.17
CA VAL A 360 20.27 23.30 -18.20
C VAL A 360 20.05 24.69 -17.60
N ILE A 361 19.30 24.78 -16.47
CA ILE A 361 19.07 26.05 -15.76
C ILE A 361 20.39 26.69 -15.32
N LEU A 362 21.32 25.89 -14.80
CA LEU A 362 22.63 26.39 -14.34
C LEU A 362 23.57 26.83 -15.50
N ALA A 363 23.42 26.19 -16.67
CA ALA A 363 24.25 26.51 -17.85
C ALA A 363 23.74 27.74 -18.61
N LEU A 364 22.48 28.11 -18.48
CA LEU A 364 21.86 29.19 -19.24
C LEU A 364 21.93 30.53 -18.48
N LYS A 365 22.01 31.62 -19.24
CA LYS A 365 21.95 32.99 -18.69
C LYS A 365 20.61 33.23 -17.99
N LYS A 366 20.60 34.13 -17.00
CA LYS A 366 19.46 34.47 -16.11
C LYS A 366 18.12 34.66 -16.85
N ASN A 367 18.12 35.18 -18.07
CA ASN A 367 16.90 35.40 -18.85
C ASN A 367 16.24 34.09 -19.35
N THR A 368 17.02 33.05 -19.66
CA THR A 368 16.48 31.76 -20.13
C THR A 368 15.94 30.90 -18.96
N MET A 369 16.39 31.18 -17.74
CA MET A 369 15.83 30.59 -16.53
C MET A 369 14.35 30.97 -16.35
N PHE A 370 13.93 32.19 -16.79
CA PHE A 370 12.53 32.62 -16.74
C PHE A 370 11.61 31.83 -17.68
N THR A 371 12.14 31.13 -18.69
CA THR A 371 11.33 30.32 -19.62
C THR A 371 11.22 28.85 -19.23
N LEU A 372 12.29 28.25 -18.71
CA LEU A 372 12.33 26.80 -18.39
C LEU A 372 11.49 26.41 -17.17
N ILE A 373 11.45 27.24 -16.13
CA ILE A 373 10.64 26.95 -14.94
C ILE A 373 9.14 26.97 -15.24
N PRO A 374 8.59 27.96 -15.93
CA PRO A 374 7.21 27.91 -16.41
C PRO A 374 6.92 26.67 -17.26
N ILE A 375 7.82 26.27 -18.17
CA ILE A 375 7.67 25.05 -18.98
C ILE A 375 7.57 23.82 -18.08
N LEU A 376 8.48 23.63 -17.12
CA LEU A 376 8.43 22.53 -16.17
C LEU A 376 7.10 22.51 -15.41
N LEU A 377 6.66 23.65 -14.89
CA LEU A 377 5.40 23.76 -14.14
C LEU A 377 4.19 23.48 -15.05
N THR A 378 4.22 23.96 -16.30
CA THR A 378 3.16 23.67 -17.28
C THR A 378 3.07 22.18 -17.58
N PHE A 379 4.18 21.50 -17.86
CA PHE A 379 4.20 20.04 -18.04
C PHE A 379 3.69 19.30 -16.79
N SER A 380 4.08 19.78 -15.60
CA SER A 380 3.64 19.19 -14.34
C SER A 380 2.12 19.31 -14.15
N LEU A 381 1.57 20.49 -14.44
CA LEU A 381 0.12 20.74 -14.34
C LEU A 381 -0.66 19.98 -15.41
N LEU A 382 -0.16 19.96 -16.67
CA LEU A 382 -0.78 19.20 -17.76
C LEU A 382 -0.83 17.69 -17.45
N ASN A 383 0.23 17.14 -16.87
CA ASN A 383 0.23 15.74 -16.43
C ASN A 383 -0.83 15.49 -15.34
N LEU A 384 -0.95 16.43 -14.39
CA LEU A 384 -1.93 16.33 -13.31
C LEU A 384 -3.37 16.40 -13.82
N THR A 385 -3.65 17.23 -14.86
CA THR A 385 -5.00 17.35 -15.45
C THR A 385 -5.47 16.06 -16.12
N GLY A 386 -4.56 15.24 -16.66
CA GLY A 386 -4.91 13.93 -17.21
C GLY A 386 -5.54 13.00 -16.17
N GLY A 387 -4.91 12.86 -15.02
CA GLY A 387 -5.48 12.10 -13.89
C GLY A 387 -6.76 12.72 -13.32
N HIS A 388 -6.79 14.05 -13.18
CA HIS A 388 -7.97 14.80 -12.74
C HIS A 388 -9.19 14.54 -13.64
N GLN A 389 -9.00 14.53 -14.97
CA GLN A 389 -10.08 14.27 -15.93
C GLN A 389 -10.63 12.84 -15.78
N LEU A 390 -9.77 11.85 -15.57
CA LEU A 390 -10.21 10.47 -15.31
C LEU A 390 -11.02 10.37 -14.01
N ILE A 391 -10.59 11.05 -12.96
CA ILE A 391 -11.32 11.11 -11.69
C ILE A 391 -12.70 11.79 -11.90
N MET A 392 -12.77 12.87 -12.68
CA MET A 392 -14.02 13.55 -13.00
C MET A 392 -14.99 12.62 -13.76
N ASN A 393 -14.48 11.92 -14.78
CA ASN A 393 -15.30 11.00 -15.57
C ASN A 393 -15.85 9.86 -14.71
N THR A 394 -15.01 9.30 -13.83
CA THR A 394 -15.43 8.23 -12.92
C THR A 394 -16.38 8.73 -11.83
N ALA A 395 -16.17 9.94 -11.31
CA ALA A 395 -17.06 10.55 -10.33
C ALA A 395 -18.48 10.80 -10.89
N ASN A 396 -18.61 11.04 -12.20
CA ASN A 396 -19.91 11.18 -12.85
C ASN A 396 -20.79 9.92 -12.75
N ILE A 397 -20.17 8.73 -12.67
CA ILE A 397 -20.90 7.45 -12.55
C ILE A 397 -21.72 7.42 -11.26
N TRP A 398 -21.21 8.01 -10.17
CA TRP A 398 -21.93 8.08 -8.90
C TRP A 398 -23.30 8.77 -9.00
N ASN A 399 -23.42 9.73 -9.89
CA ASN A 399 -24.66 10.51 -10.08
C ASN A 399 -25.60 9.93 -11.15
N SER A 400 -25.23 8.79 -11.76
CA SER A 400 -26.08 8.08 -12.72
C SER A 400 -27.13 7.20 -12.01
N ASP A 401 -28.00 6.57 -12.79
CA ASP A 401 -28.98 5.59 -12.29
C ASP A 401 -28.33 4.29 -11.79
N ALA A 402 -27.06 4.06 -12.14
CA ALA A 402 -26.25 2.94 -11.67
C ALA A 402 -24.96 3.45 -10.99
N PRO A 403 -25.03 3.95 -9.74
CA PRO A 403 -23.90 4.59 -9.06
C PRO A 403 -22.74 3.64 -8.76
N LEU A 404 -22.97 2.33 -8.74
CA LEU A 404 -21.94 1.32 -8.62
C LEU A 404 -21.66 0.75 -10.02
N SER A 405 -20.42 0.83 -10.47
CA SER A 405 -20.01 0.29 -11.77
C SER A 405 -20.34 -1.20 -11.87
N LYS A 406 -20.90 -1.64 -13.02
CA LYS A 406 -21.16 -3.06 -13.29
C LYS A 406 -19.86 -3.87 -13.47
N ASP A 407 -18.74 -3.21 -13.74
CA ASP A 407 -17.43 -3.84 -14.00
C ASP A 407 -16.64 -4.17 -12.73
N THR A 408 -17.29 -4.26 -11.60
CA THR A 408 -16.63 -4.58 -10.34
C THR A 408 -16.40 -6.09 -10.17
N ASN A 409 -15.75 -6.73 -11.15
CA ASN A 409 -15.26 -8.11 -11.08
C ASN A 409 -15.94 -8.97 -10.01
N ALA A 410 -17.14 -9.51 -10.32
CA ALA A 410 -17.93 -10.38 -9.45
C ALA A 410 -18.45 -9.74 -8.13
N ALA A 411 -18.33 -8.43 -7.92
CA ALA A 411 -19.04 -7.80 -6.80
C ALA A 411 -20.56 -7.86 -7.01
N GLN A 412 -21.26 -8.20 -5.93
CA GLN A 412 -22.71 -8.31 -5.92
C GLN A 412 -23.30 -7.09 -5.21
N THR A 413 -24.17 -6.37 -5.90
CA THR A 413 -24.92 -5.26 -5.32
C THR A 413 -26.35 -5.75 -5.05
N LEU A 414 -26.74 -5.81 -3.78
CA LEU A 414 -28.04 -6.30 -3.33
C LEU A 414 -29.13 -5.22 -3.35
N GLU A 415 -28.78 -3.98 -3.63
CA GLU A 415 -29.71 -2.84 -3.73
C GLU A 415 -29.63 -2.30 -5.16
N THR A 416 -30.78 -2.07 -5.79
CA THR A 416 -30.89 -1.54 -7.16
C THR A 416 -31.28 -0.06 -7.21
N ASN A 417 -31.86 0.46 -6.13
CA ASN A 417 -32.28 1.86 -6.06
C ASN A 417 -31.09 2.76 -5.82
N ALA A 418 -30.76 3.60 -6.80
CA ALA A 418 -29.63 4.52 -6.77
C ALA A 418 -29.64 5.48 -5.56
N THR A 419 -30.82 5.98 -5.16
CA THR A 419 -30.96 6.88 -4.01
C THR A 419 -30.64 6.14 -2.70
N LYS A 420 -31.16 4.94 -2.53
CA LYS A 420 -30.86 4.11 -1.34
C LYS A 420 -29.38 3.72 -1.29
N ILE A 421 -28.75 3.41 -2.43
CA ILE A 421 -27.31 3.14 -2.51
C ILE A 421 -26.53 4.37 -1.99
N ARG A 422 -26.81 5.55 -2.53
CA ARG A 422 -26.14 6.81 -2.12
C ARG A 422 -26.34 7.11 -0.64
N GLN A 423 -27.53 6.88 -0.08
CA GLN A 423 -27.81 7.03 1.35
C GLN A 423 -26.94 6.09 2.21
N LYS A 424 -26.85 4.81 1.81
CA LYS A 424 -26.10 3.80 2.58
C LYS A 424 -24.59 4.01 2.53
N PHE A 425 -24.06 4.57 1.46
CA PHE A 425 -22.63 4.85 1.31
C PHE A 425 -22.24 6.26 1.80
N GLY A 426 -23.06 7.26 1.53
CA GLY A 426 -22.72 8.68 1.74
C GLY A 426 -23.44 9.34 2.90
N GLY A 427 -24.51 8.72 3.44
CA GLY A 427 -25.28 9.26 4.55
C GLY A 427 -24.56 9.14 5.90
N ASN A 428 -25.16 9.73 6.95
CA ASN A 428 -24.73 9.54 8.34
C ASN A 428 -25.25 8.20 8.93
N SER A 429 -25.55 7.24 8.07
CA SER A 429 -25.97 5.89 8.42
C SER A 429 -24.82 5.07 9.04
N ASP A 430 -25.15 3.94 9.63
CA ASP A 430 -24.15 2.98 10.08
C ASP A 430 -23.23 2.59 8.90
N LEU A 431 -21.93 2.73 9.09
CA LEU A 431 -20.91 2.41 8.08
C LEU A 431 -21.04 0.98 7.53
N SER A 432 -21.61 0.06 8.31
CA SER A 432 -21.86 -1.33 7.88
C SER A 432 -22.90 -1.44 6.76
N GLU A 433 -23.81 -0.48 6.61
CA GLU A 433 -24.89 -0.56 5.62
C GLU A 433 -24.37 -0.64 4.18
N ALA A 434 -23.31 0.09 3.86
CA ALA A 434 -22.65 0.01 2.55
C ALA A 434 -22.05 -1.39 2.30
N LEU A 435 -21.43 -1.98 3.32
CA LEU A 435 -20.80 -3.30 3.24
C LEU A 435 -21.82 -4.44 3.17
N LYS A 436 -23.02 -4.25 3.73
CA LYS A 436 -24.12 -5.22 3.65
C LYS A 436 -24.71 -5.31 2.24
N ILE A 437 -24.77 -4.19 1.51
CA ILE A 437 -25.40 -4.15 0.17
C ILE A 437 -24.42 -4.35 -0.99
N HIS A 438 -23.12 -4.20 -0.74
CA HIS A 438 -22.08 -4.35 -1.77
C HIS A 438 -21.03 -5.34 -1.29
N LYS A 439 -21.08 -6.56 -1.81
CA LYS A 439 -20.27 -7.70 -1.38
C LYS A 439 -19.45 -8.23 -2.54
N LYS A 440 -18.28 -8.78 -2.24
CA LYS A 440 -17.42 -9.41 -3.25
C LYS A 440 -16.93 -10.77 -2.74
N PRO A 441 -17.17 -11.86 -3.49
CA PRO A 441 -16.56 -13.13 -3.16
C PRO A 441 -15.06 -13.04 -3.40
N MET A 442 -14.28 -13.12 -2.33
CA MET A 442 -12.82 -13.07 -2.35
C MET A 442 -12.28 -14.29 -1.61
N ALA A 443 -11.60 -15.16 -2.35
CA ALA A 443 -11.04 -16.38 -1.79
C ALA A 443 -9.58 -16.24 -1.34
N ASP A 444 -8.95 -15.10 -1.62
CA ASP A 444 -7.55 -14.87 -1.28
C ASP A 444 -7.32 -15.02 0.23
N TYR A 445 -6.28 -15.75 0.58
CA TYR A 445 -5.86 -16.02 1.97
C TYR A 445 -6.83 -16.89 2.79
N LEU A 446 -7.86 -17.51 2.17
CA LEU A 446 -8.61 -18.59 2.84
C LEU A 446 -7.70 -19.81 3.02
N PRO A 447 -7.87 -20.59 4.08
CA PRO A 447 -7.16 -21.86 4.24
C PRO A 447 -7.71 -22.87 3.23
N THR A 448 -6.89 -23.83 2.82
CA THR A 448 -7.34 -24.96 2.00
C THR A 448 -7.15 -26.26 2.75
N TYR A 449 -8.22 -27.06 2.81
CA TYR A 449 -8.27 -28.38 3.43
C TYR A 449 -8.53 -29.49 2.38
N ALA A 450 -8.48 -29.14 1.09
CA ALA A 450 -8.61 -30.08 -0.02
C ALA A 450 -7.38 -29.98 -0.95
N THR A 451 -7.03 -31.07 -1.57
CA THR A 451 -5.90 -31.13 -2.53
C THR A 451 -6.16 -30.32 -3.80
N LYS A 452 -7.42 -30.20 -4.20
CA LYS A 452 -7.86 -29.41 -5.37
C LYS A 452 -9.19 -28.73 -5.08
N ILE A 453 -9.27 -27.45 -5.36
CA ILE A 453 -10.49 -26.64 -5.29
C ILE A 453 -10.73 -26.08 -6.69
N GLU A 454 -11.86 -26.43 -7.30
CA GLU A 454 -12.17 -25.94 -8.66
C GLU A 454 -12.46 -24.44 -8.69
N ASN A 455 -13.30 -23.96 -7.77
CA ASN A 455 -13.66 -22.54 -7.71
C ASN A 455 -13.85 -22.07 -6.26
N PRO A 456 -12.78 -21.62 -5.59
CA PRO A 456 -12.87 -21.19 -4.21
C PRO A 456 -13.72 -19.92 -4.03
N TYR A 457 -13.85 -19.07 -5.05
CA TYR A 457 -14.70 -17.88 -5.03
C TYR A 457 -16.18 -18.25 -4.97
N LYS A 458 -16.61 -19.28 -5.72
CA LYS A 458 -17.97 -19.82 -5.69
C LYS A 458 -18.28 -20.44 -4.32
N LEU A 459 -17.34 -21.20 -3.76
CA LEU A 459 -17.51 -21.78 -2.42
C LEU A 459 -17.67 -20.68 -1.36
N TYR A 460 -16.79 -19.67 -1.34
CA TYR A 460 -16.89 -18.56 -0.40
C TYR A 460 -18.22 -17.80 -0.54
N ASN A 461 -18.67 -17.61 -1.78
CA ASN A 461 -19.96 -16.99 -2.05
C ASN A 461 -21.12 -17.77 -1.41
N ASN A 462 -21.13 -19.09 -1.58
CA ASN A 462 -22.23 -19.94 -1.11
C ASN A 462 -22.17 -20.19 0.40
N GLU A 463 -20.98 -20.45 0.93
CA GLU A 463 -20.79 -20.88 2.32
C GLU A 463 -20.73 -19.71 3.30
N VAL A 464 -20.32 -18.52 2.84
CA VAL A 464 -20.15 -17.35 3.70
C VAL A 464 -21.10 -16.21 3.34
N LEU A 465 -21.03 -15.69 2.09
CA LEU A 465 -21.78 -14.48 1.72
C LEU A 465 -23.29 -14.71 1.60
N ASN A 466 -23.69 -15.84 1.05
CA ASN A 466 -25.07 -16.23 0.81
C ASN A 466 -25.45 -17.50 1.59
N ASN A 467 -24.84 -17.71 2.76
CA ASN A 467 -25.19 -18.79 3.66
C ASN A 467 -26.64 -18.65 4.11
N LYS A 468 -27.40 -19.76 4.09
CA LYS A 468 -28.86 -19.76 4.33
C LYS A 468 -29.24 -19.93 5.82
N ILE A 469 -28.27 -20.23 6.68
CA ILE A 469 -28.54 -20.39 8.10
C ILE A 469 -28.98 -19.07 8.73
N SER A 470 -30.14 -19.08 9.37
CA SER A 470 -30.58 -17.96 10.20
C SER A 470 -29.85 -17.99 11.54
N LEU A 471 -28.87 -17.09 11.69
CA LEU A 471 -28.07 -16.99 12.90
C LEU A 471 -27.81 -15.54 13.32
N LYS A 472 -27.54 -15.34 14.60
CA LYS A 472 -27.12 -14.08 15.18
C LYS A 472 -25.64 -14.16 15.52
N LYS A 473 -24.83 -13.19 15.04
CA LYS A 473 -23.42 -13.03 15.41
C LYS A 473 -23.29 -11.96 16.50
N LYS A 474 -22.49 -12.23 17.53
CA LYS A 474 -22.11 -11.28 18.59
C LYS A 474 -20.62 -11.38 18.84
N ILE A 475 -20.01 -10.28 19.24
CA ILE A 475 -18.59 -10.21 19.61
C ILE A 475 -18.51 -10.00 21.12
N ASP A 476 -17.71 -10.81 21.79
CA ASP A 476 -17.44 -10.65 23.22
C ASP A 476 -16.27 -9.68 23.50
N LYS A 477 -16.02 -9.42 24.79
CA LYS A 477 -14.94 -8.53 25.22
C LYS A 477 -13.54 -9.05 24.87
N GLN A 478 -13.39 -10.34 24.62
CA GLN A 478 -12.15 -10.99 24.21
C GLN A 478 -11.94 -10.96 22.68
N GLY A 479 -12.90 -10.39 21.91
CA GLY A 479 -12.86 -10.35 20.45
C GLY A 479 -13.16 -11.71 19.81
N ARG A 480 -13.94 -12.57 20.48
CA ARG A 480 -14.41 -13.85 19.92
C ARG A 480 -15.77 -13.68 19.27
N ILE A 481 -16.04 -14.48 18.25
CA ILE A 481 -17.30 -14.48 17.50
C ILE A 481 -18.22 -15.53 18.10
N HIS A 482 -19.39 -15.11 18.57
CA HIS A 482 -20.48 -15.99 19.02
C HIS A 482 -21.53 -16.12 17.93
N LEU A 483 -21.75 -17.35 17.43
CA LEU A 483 -22.81 -17.68 16.49
C LEU A 483 -23.93 -18.36 17.26
N ILE A 484 -25.11 -17.74 17.26
CA ILE A 484 -26.27 -18.22 18.00
C ILE A 484 -27.39 -18.54 17.01
N PHE A 485 -27.85 -19.79 16.98
CA PHE A 485 -28.91 -20.25 16.07
C PHE A 485 -29.76 -21.36 16.71
N ALA A 486 -30.93 -21.59 16.14
CA ALA A 486 -31.78 -22.72 16.48
C ALA A 486 -31.74 -23.75 15.35
N SER A 487 -31.77 -25.04 15.71
CA SER A 487 -31.88 -26.14 14.75
C SER A 487 -33.06 -27.04 15.12
N GLU A 488 -33.80 -27.52 14.11
CA GLU A 488 -34.92 -28.42 14.29
C GLU A 488 -34.49 -29.90 14.30
N ASN A 489 -33.29 -30.17 13.77
CA ASN A 489 -32.71 -31.50 13.64
C ASN A 489 -31.20 -31.49 13.94
N THR A 490 -30.59 -32.66 13.88
CA THR A 490 -29.14 -32.84 14.11
C THR A 490 -28.35 -32.99 12.80
N GLU A 491 -28.99 -32.67 11.64
CA GLU A 491 -28.31 -32.73 10.36
C GLU A 491 -27.15 -31.75 10.30
N LYS A 492 -26.11 -32.15 9.61
CA LYS A 492 -24.88 -31.37 9.45
C LYS A 492 -25.15 -30.03 8.76
N VAL A 493 -24.67 -28.96 9.39
CA VAL A 493 -24.83 -27.59 8.89
C VAL A 493 -23.46 -26.93 8.67
N THR A 494 -23.34 -26.13 7.60
CA THR A 494 -22.16 -25.31 7.32
C THR A 494 -22.39 -23.90 7.88
N LEU A 495 -21.53 -23.48 8.80
CA LEU A 495 -21.59 -22.15 9.41
C LEU A 495 -20.73 -21.14 8.61
N PRO A 496 -21.17 -19.86 8.47
CA PRO A 496 -20.47 -18.84 7.69
C PRO A 496 -19.27 -18.24 8.46
N VAL A 497 -18.33 -19.11 8.84
CA VAL A 497 -17.09 -18.77 9.54
C VAL A 497 -15.95 -19.66 9.07
N ILE A 498 -14.76 -19.08 8.97
CA ILE A 498 -13.55 -19.72 8.44
C ILE A 498 -12.62 -20.11 9.58
N ILE A 499 -12.18 -21.34 9.56
CA ILE A 499 -11.32 -21.95 10.56
C ILE A 499 -9.89 -22.09 10.01
N TYR A 500 -8.94 -21.56 10.72
CA TYR A 500 -7.50 -21.74 10.53
C TYR A 500 -6.95 -22.69 11.60
N ILE A 501 -5.71 -23.15 11.45
CA ILE A 501 -5.11 -24.12 12.39
C ILE A 501 -5.17 -23.60 13.84
N ASN A 502 -4.85 -22.33 14.05
CA ASN A 502 -4.84 -21.71 15.38
C ASN A 502 -6.20 -21.11 15.82
N THR A 503 -7.28 -21.39 15.08
CA THR A 503 -8.64 -21.02 15.49
C THR A 503 -9.09 -21.90 16.64
N THR A 504 -9.59 -21.28 17.71
CA THR A 504 -10.27 -21.95 18.81
C THR A 504 -11.75 -22.09 18.52
N ILE A 505 -12.34 -23.23 18.86
CA ILE A 505 -13.76 -23.56 18.62
C ILE A 505 -14.34 -24.09 19.94
N ASP A 506 -15.47 -23.54 20.34
CA ASP A 506 -16.32 -24.09 21.40
C ASP A 506 -17.75 -24.26 20.85
N VAL A 507 -18.36 -25.40 21.06
CA VAL A 507 -19.73 -25.67 20.63
C VAL A 507 -20.54 -26.07 21.86
N ASN A 508 -21.49 -25.22 22.24
CA ASN A 508 -22.35 -25.45 23.39
C ASN A 508 -21.57 -25.73 24.69
N GLY A 509 -20.44 -25.04 24.93
CA GLY A 509 -19.57 -25.19 26.11
C GLY A 509 -18.57 -26.34 26.03
N LYS A 510 -18.47 -27.02 24.88
CA LYS A 510 -17.48 -28.09 24.65
C LYS A 510 -16.36 -27.58 23.73
N SER A 511 -15.12 -27.79 24.13
CA SER A 511 -13.95 -27.33 23.39
C SER A 511 -13.71 -28.14 22.11
N LYS A 512 -12.83 -27.60 21.22
CA LYS A 512 -12.44 -28.19 19.93
C LYS A 512 -12.10 -29.69 20.02
N ASN A 513 -11.48 -30.13 21.11
CA ASN A 513 -11.05 -31.52 21.29
C ASN A 513 -12.19 -32.48 21.76
N GLU A 514 -13.30 -31.92 22.19
CA GLU A 514 -14.46 -32.68 22.75
C GLU A 514 -15.61 -32.75 21.77
N ILE A 515 -15.51 -32.13 20.60
CA ILE A 515 -16.56 -32.06 19.59
C ILE A 515 -16.14 -32.77 18.30
N GLN A 516 -17.13 -33.33 17.60
CA GLN A 516 -16.97 -33.74 16.21
C GLN A 516 -17.32 -32.58 15.29
N TYR A 517 -16.40 -32.20 14.41
CA TYR A 517 -16.61 -31.20 13.39
C TYR A 517 -15.85 -31.58 12.13
N SER A 518 -16.22 -30.98 11.02
CA SER A 518 -15.45 -31.04 9.77
C SER A 518 -15.28 -29.66 9.17
N LEU A 519 -14.47 -29.56 8.17
CA LEU A 519 -14.19 -28.32 7.45
C LEU A 519 -14.46 -28.52 5.97
N THR A 520 -15.08 -27.53 5.36
CA THR A 520 -15.20 -27.50 3.89
C THR A 520 -13.83 -27.30 3.23
N PRO A 521 -13.70 -27.48 1.92
CA PRO A 521 -12.44 -27.24 1.22
C PRO A 521 -11.81 -25.86 1.47
N ILE A 522 -12.60 -24.83 1.75
CA ILE A 522 -12.15 -23.47 2.07
C ILE A 522 -12.13 -23.14 3.57
N GLY A 523 -12.30 -24.15 4.43
CA GLY A 523 -12.23 -24.00 5.87
C GLY A 523 -13.50 -23.46 6.54
N ALA A 524 -14.67 -23.48 5.89
CA ALA A 524 -15.92 -23.18 6.58
C ALA A 524 -16.26 -24.31 7.56
N LEU A 525 -16.74 -23.92 8.76
CA LEU A 525 -17.02 -24.87 9.85
C LEU A 525 -18.29 -25.65 9.59
N GLU A 526 -18.21 -26.97 9.69
CA GLU A 526 -19.36 -27.88 9.64
C GLU A 526 -19.53 -28.62 10.96
N ILE A 527 -20.71 -28.56 11.52
CA ILE A 527 -21.09 -29.26 12.79
C ILE A 527 -22.43 -29.93 12.66
N SER A 528 -22.67 -30.92 13.50
CA SER A 528 -24.01 -31.48 13.78
C SER A 528 -24.58 -30.77 15.01
N PRO A 529 -25.59 -29.89 14.84
CA PRO A 529 -26.16 -29.14 15.95
C PRO A 529 -27.02 -30.05 16.84
N LYS A 530 -27.28 -29.64 18.06
CA LYS A 530 -28.37 -30.22 18.86
C LYS A 530 -29.71 -29.60 18.48
N VAL A 531 -30.81 -30.31 18.69
CA VAL A 531 -32.17 -29.76 18.55
C VAL A 531 -32.34 -28.59 19.53
N GLY A 532 -32.90 -27.50 19.06
CA GLY A 532 -33.08 -26.27 19.83
C GLY A 532 -31.93 -25.31 19.70
N LYS A 533 -31.66 -24.50 20.72
CA LYS A 533 -30.67 -23.44 20.71
C LYS A 533 -29.23 -23.99 20.72
N ASN A 534 -28.42 -23.49 19.78
CA ASN A 534 -27.01 -23.76 19.69
C ASN A 534 -26.19 -22.46 19.81
N GLU A 535 -25.02 -22.57 20.39
CA GLU A 535 -24.02 -21.49 20.46
C GLU A 535 -22.66 -22.05 20.07
N VAL A 536 -22.03 -21.38 19.10
CA VAL A 536 -20.66 -21.66 18.65
C VAL A 536 -19.81 -20.45 18.88
N VAL A 537 -18.70 -20.61 19.61
CA VAL A 537 -17.75 -19.51 19.91
C VAL A 537 -16.45 -19.77 19.19
N ILE A 538 -15.98 -18.78 18.44
CA ILE A 538 -14.76 -18.84 17.65
C ILE A 538 -13.81 -17.73 18.08
N GLY A 539 -12.57 -18.09 18.34
CA GLY A 539 -11.49 -17.20 18.66
C GLY A 539 -10.20 -17.58 17.94
N TYR A 540 -9.11 -16.88 18.20
CA TYR A 540 -7.78 -17.16 17.65
C TYR A 540 -6.75 -17.16 18.77
N GLN A 541 -5.89 -18.17 18.77
CA GLN A 541 -4.81 -18.31 19.75
C GLN A 541 -3.45 -18.22 19.05
N PRO A 542 -2.86 -17.00 18.95
CA PRO A 542 -1.58 -16.84 18.29
C PRO A 542 -0.45 -17.52 19.07
N ASN A 543 0.62 -17.89 18.35
CA ASN A 543 1.82 -18.48 18.92
C ASN A 543 2.59 -17.49 19.83
N ILE A 544 3.55 -18.03 20.61
CA ILE A 544 4.33 -17.23 21.56
C ILE A 544 5.15 -16.12 20.88
N LEU A 545 5.67 -16.35 19.68
CA LEU A 545 6.46 -15.36 18.94
C LEU A 545 5.61 -14.13 18.62
N PHE A 546 4.36 -14.33 18.19
CA PHE A 546 3.45 -13.24 17.93
C PHE A 546 3.10 -12.48 19.22
N ARG A 547 2.83 -13.19 20.32
CA ARG A 547 2.54 -12.54 21.61
C ARG A 547 3.68 -11.64 22.08
N MET A 548 4.94 -12.01 21.82
CA MET A 548 6.11 -11.19 22.14
C MET A 548 6.39 -10.08 21.12
N SER A 549 5.76 -10.10 19.96
CA SER A 549 6.13 -9.23 18.84
C SER A 549 6.03 -7.74 19.15
N PHE A 550 5.01 -7.32 19.87
CA PHE A 550 4.84 -5.91 20.25
C PHE A 550 5.89 -5.44 21.25
N VAL A 551 6.31 -6.31 22.18
CA VAL A 551 7.40 -6.02 23.13
C VAL A 551 8.71 -5.84 22.37
N ILE A 552 9.03 -6.76 21.45
CA ILE A 552 10.24 -6.70 20.60
C ILE A 552 10.24 -5.40 19.79
N ARG A 553 9.11 -5.04 19.20
CA ARG A 553 8.97 -3.82 18.41
C ARG A 553 9.22 -2.55 19.26
N ILE A 554 8.62 -2.47 20.43
CA ILE A 554 8.80 -1.34 21.37
C ILE A 554 10.27 -1.26 21.82
N LEU A 555 10.88 -2.38 22.20
CA LEU A 555 12.29 -2.42 22.58
C LEU A 555 13.20 -1.98 21.44
N THR A 556 12.96 -2.42 20.21
CA THR A 556 13.72 -1.99 19.03
C THR A 556 13.61 -0.47 18.84
N PHE A 557 12.42 0.10 18.98
CA PHE A 557 12.20 1.54 18.87
C PHE A 557 12.96 2.32 19.97
N ILE A 558 12.89 1.85 21.22
CA ILE A 558 13.61 2.45 22.35
C ILE A 558 15.12 2.39 22.14
N ILE A 559 15.65 1.25 21.69
CA ILE A 559 17.09 1.07 21.40
C ILE A 559 17.55 2.06 20.35
N ILE A 560 16.79 2.22 19.26
CA ILE A 560 17.13 3.18 18.19
C ILE A 560 17.17 4.61 18.74
N ILE A 561 16.12 5.04 19.46
CA ILE A 561 16.07 6.39 20.03
C ILE A 561 17.22 6.61 21.01
N SER A 562 17.46 5.67 21.91
CA SER A 562 18.52 5.76 22.91
C SER A 562 19.90 5.87 22.26
N PHE A 563 20.18 5.04 21.27
CA PHE A 563 21.44 5.07 20.52
C PHE A 563 21.69 6.43 19.85
N TYR A 564 20.68 6.98 19.17
CA TYR A 564 20.82 8.29 18.53
C TYR A 564 20.88 9.45 19.53
N SER A 565 20.17 9.37 20.64
CA SER A 565 20.22 10.37 21.72
C SER A 565 21.61 10.42 22.37
N ILE A 566 22.21 9.26 22.65
CA ILE A 566 23.56 9.16 23.22
C ILE A 566 24.59 9.72 22.21
N LYS A 567 24.49 9.33 20.95
CA LYS A 567 25.38 9.82 19.89
C LYS A 567 25.30 11.33 19.70
N TYR A 568 24.10 11.90 19.78
CA TYR A 568 23.88 13.34 19.71
C TYR A 568 24.51 14.08 20.92
N ARG A 569 24.34 13.54 22.13
CA ARG A 569 24.96 14.11 23.35
C ARG A 569 26.49 14.10 23.27
N ILE A 570 27.09 12.99 22.84
CA ILE A 570 28.55 12.88 22.66
C ILE A 570 29.05 13.90 21.64
N PHE A 571 28.37 14.03 20.50
CA PHE A 571 28.72 15.00 19.45
C PHE A 571 28.66 16.44 19.96
N TYR A 572 27.59 16.81 20.67
CA TYR A 572 27.41 18.13 21.25
C TYR A 572 28.48 18.47 22.31
N GLN A 573 28.87 17.50 23.16
CA GLN A 573 29.93 17.66 24.15
C GLN A 573 31.29 17.83 23.48
N THR A 574 31.60 17.08 22.41
CA THR A 574 32.87 17.22 21.66
C THR A 574 32.97 18.57 20.94
N GLU A 575 31.89 19.07 20.35
CA GLU A 575 31.86 20.43 19.77
C GLU A 575 32.08 21.53 20.85
N LYS A 576 31.42 21.37 22.01
CA LYS A 576 31.57 22.32 23.13
C LYS A 576 33.01 22.34 23.67
N ILE A 577 33.64 21.18 23.84
CA ILE A 577 35.05 21.06 24.24
C ILE A 577 35.99 21.67 23.19
N SER A 578 35.76 21.37 21.90
CA SER A 578 36.54 21.95 20.80
C SER A 578 36.41 23.46 20.68
N SER A 579 35.25 24.03 21.04
CA SER A 579 35.02 25.47 21.06
C SER A 579 35.68 26.18 22.25
N ILE A 580 35.85 25.46 23.39
CA ILE A 580 36.54 25.96 24.58
C ILE A 580 38.07 25.92 24.36
N LEU A 581 38.58 24.89 23.69
CA LEU A 581 40.02 24.76 23.37
C LEU A 581 40.51 25.70 22.25
N LYS A 582 39.59 26.30 21.49
CA LYS A 582 39.89 27.32 20.45
C LYS A 582 39.79 28.75 20.96
N LYS A 583 39.35 28.99 22.20
CA LYS A 583 39.46 30.23 22.93
C LYS A 583 40.70 30.22 23.85
#